data_f1df605f04223055d911973c57c60320
#
_entry.id   f1df605f04223055d911973c57c60320
#
_cell.length_a   1.000
_cell.length_b   1.000
_cell.length_c   1.000
_cell.angle_alpha   90.00
_cell.angle_beta   90.00
_cell.angle_gamma   90.00
#
_symmetry.space_group_name_H-M   'P 1'
#
loop_
_entity.id
_entity.type
_entity.pdbx_description
1 polymer ?
#
loop_
_entity_poly.entity_id
_entity_poly.type
_entity_poly.pdbx_seq_one_letter_code
_entity_poly.pdbx_strand_id
1 'polypeptide(L)'
;MDQRRALLAALLCLVVLVVYQELIRRLYPPPPEPAQTVTAEQTSAPSAPTTPPSAAATVASEAPVPADRGAVVPIETPLYSARVSTVGGRLLSVRLKRFRTSIEVASEPLEMVEIAPSSAPPLGLRFIADDAKVEDDTTVAYAADQPSIDVAEGASATLHLRGTLPSGAAVEKSLTVSGDAYPITVAVRADALPARFTHVGIGWRRHVAAGNPKDPETRYRSAVVLANDKIVHEAPGAPSPDGPKRFDPPVAWAGYGDHYFLAAIAPEDPAKATAVVNPDPDGLQILVSTPRDTAGGAAFTVYVGPKDVEILEAADHQFARAVEFGWFAFLAVPLLRLLRLFHVLTRNYGIDIILLTVIVKVLFLPLSQKSMKSMRDMQRLQPQMAKLREKFKDDRERLNKEMMELYRRHRVNPLGGCLPMLLQFPVFIGLYQALNQSIELRHAKFGLWVRDLSAHECYPWPGQQPTLGCNDLSVLGLSIPVLVILMGASMLLQQWLSPSTGMDPAQQRMMMVLMPVMFTVMFVNFPSGLVLYWLVNNLLTIGLQWWTNRANA
;
A
#
# COMPACT_ATOMS: atom_id res chain seq x y z
N MET A 1 -34.48 -5.07 33.34
CA MET A 1 -33.00 -5.13 33.59
C MET A 1 -32.17 -5.36 32.32
N ASP A 2 -32.79 -5.76 31.23
CA ASP A 2 -32.04 -6.17 30.01
C ASP A 2 -31.62 -5.03 29.09
N GLN A 3 -32.31 -3.89 29.08
CA GLN A 3 -31.88 -2.72 28.30
C GLN A 3 -30.55 -2.13 28.78
N ARG A 4 -30.30 -2.11 30.09
CA ARG A 4 -29.04 -1.66 30.67
C ARG A 4 -27.88 -2.58 30.28
N ARG A 5 -28.10 -3.88 30.12
CA ARG A 5 -27.05 -4.84 29.71
C ARG A 5 -26.76 -4.79 28.22
N ALA A 6 -27.80 -4.57 27.39
CA ALA A 6 -27.61 -4.34 25.96
C ALA A 6 -26.86 -3.03 25.70
N LEU A 7 -27.16 -1.97 26.46
CA LEU A 7 -26.42 -0.71 26.47
C LEU A 7 -24.98 -0.89 26.95
N LEU A 8 -24.76 -1.69 28.01
CA LEU A 8 -23.41 -2.01 28.52
C LEU A 8 -22.59 -2.84 27.51
N ALA A 9 -23.21 -3.80 26.81
CA ALA A 9 -22.53 -4.57 25.77
C ALA A 9 -22.19 -3.71 24.54
N ALA A 10 -23.11 -2.84 24.11
CA ALA A 10 -22.86 -1.87 23.06
C ALA A 10 -21.77 -0.87 23.46
N LEU A 11 -21.79 -0.40 24.71
CA LEU A 11 -20.76 0.45 25.28
C LEU A 11 -19.40 -0.28 25.36
N LEU A 12 -19.40 -1.56 25.74
CA LEU A 12 -18.19 -2.38 25.79
C LEU A 12 -17.59 -2.59 24.38
N CYS A 13 -18.42 -2.85 23.37
CA CYS A 13 -17.97 -2.93 21.97
C CYS A 13 -17.41 -1.59 21.49
N LEU A 14 -18.04 -0.49 21.87
CA LEU A 14 -17.56 0.86 21.56
C LEU A 14 -16.26 1.17 22.30
N VAL A 15 -16.14 0.78 23.57
CA VAL A 15 -14.90 0.88 24.35
C VAL A 15 -13.80 0.03 23.75
N VAL A 16 -14.07 -1.20 23.33
CA VAL A 16 -13.10 -2.06 22.64
C VAL A 16 -12.65 -1.43 21.33
N LEU A 17 -13.56 -0.84 20.55
CA LEU A 17 -13.22 -0.11 19.33
C LEU A 17 -12.37 1.14 19.63
N VAL A 18 -12.74 1.90 20.66
CA VAL A 18 -11.98 3.10 21.08
C VAL A 18 -10.61 2.69 21.64
N VAL A 19 -10.54 1.65 22.47
CA VAL A 19 -9.26 1.12 22.99
C VAL A 19 -8.40 0.56 21.86
N TYR A 20 -8.99 -0.11 20.89
CA TYR A 20 -8.29 -0.59 19.70
C TYR A 20 -7.77 0.58 18.86
N GLN A 21 -8.59 1.63 18.64
CA GLN A 21 -8.16 2.84 17.94
C GLN A 21 -7.06 3.57 18.72
N GLU A 22 -7.17 3.65 20.04
CA GLU A 22 -6.16 4.28 20.90
C GLU A 22 -4.88 3.45 20.97
N LEU A 23 -4.99 2.11 20.96
CA LEU A 23 -3.85 1.21 20.90
C LEU A 23 -3.11 1.34 19.55
N ILE A 24 -3.85 1.41 18.44
CA ILE A 24 -3.26 1.69 17.11
C ILE A 24 -2.64 3.09 17.08
N ARG A 25 -3.28 4.09 17.68
CA ARG A 25 -2.74 5.45 17.79
C ARG A 25 -1.43 5.51 18.58
N ARG A 26 -1.27 4.67 19.62
CA ARG A 26 -0.04 4.56 20.42
C ARG A 26 1.04 3.73 19.75
N LEU A 27 0.67 2.66 19.06
CA LEU A 27 1.61 1.81 18.32
C LEU A 27 2.07 2.47 17.01
N TYR A 28 1.20 3.29 16.42
CA TYR A 28 1.44 4.07 15.20
C TYR A 28 0.96 5.51 15.45
N PRO A 29 1.71 6.33 16.21
CA PRO A 29 1.30 7.70 16.48
C PRO A 29 1.14 8.45 15.14
N PRO A 30 0.01 9.15 14.95
CA PRO A 30 -0.13 10.04 13.80
C PRO A 30 0.99 11.10 13.89
N PRO A 31 1.52 11.57 12.75
CA PRO A 31 2.45 12.68 12.76
C PRO A 31 1.83 13.88 13.51
N PRO A 32 2.62 14.65 14.24
CA PRO A 32 2.13 15.76 15.05
C PRO A 32 1.32 16.73 14.18
N GLU A 33 0.14 17.09 14.65
CA GLU A 33 -0.69 18.11 14.00
C GLU A 33 0.11 19.42 13.88
N PRO A 34 0.09 20.10 12.74
CA PRO A 34 0.70 21.42 12.64
C PRO A 34 0.03 22.35 13.65
N ALA A 35 0.83 22.93 14.53
CA ALA A 35 0.38 23.87 15.55
C ALA A 35 -0.43 24.98 14.90
N GLN A 36 -1.67 25.14 15.32
CA GLN A 36 -2.50 26.27 14.93
C GLN A 36 -1.76 27.54 15.33
N THR A 37 -1.45 28.38 14.37
CA THR A 37 -0.87 29.71 14.57
C THR A 37 -1.84 30.56 15.39
N VAL A 38 -1.56 30.61 16.68
CA VAL A 38 -2.11 31.67 17.54
C VAL A 38 -1.35 32.94 17.17
N THR A 39 -2.05 33.92 16.63
CA THR A 39 -1.54 35.26 16.37
C THR A 39 -1.10 35.86 17.72
N ALA A 40 0.18 35.82 17.99
CA ALA A 40 0.77 36.51 19.14
C ALA A 40 1.44 37.78 18.65
N GLU A 41 1.09 38.88 19.31
CA GLU A 41 1.64 40.21 19.17
C GLU A 41 3.18 40.21 19.19
N GLN A 42 3.75 40.97 18.28
CA GLN A 42 5.18 41.20 18.18
C GLN A 42 5.75 41.80 19.48
N THR A 43 6.48 41.00 20.23
CA THR A 43 7.47 41.50 21.18
C THR A 43 8.84 41.02 20.70
N SER A 44 9.65 41.95 20.28
CA SER A 44 11.02 41.75 19.83
C SER A 44 11.88 41.11 20.92
N ALA A 45 12.25 39.84 20.75
CA ALA A 45 13.25 39.13 21.55
C ALA A 45 14.57 39.01 20.75
N PRO A 46 15.72 39.01 21.42
CA PRO A 46 17.04 39.09 20.79
C PRO A 46 17.35 37.81 19.98
N SER A 47 17.98 38.03 18.85
CA SER A 47 18.42 37.01 17.88
C SER A 47 19.14 35.86 18.55
N ALA A 48 18.56 34.67 18.50
CA ALA A 48 19.23 33.43 18.87
C ALA A 48 20.38 33.15 17.86
N PRO A 49 21.49 32.54 18.27
CA PRO A 49 22.59 32.22 17.39
C PRO A 49 22.11 31.22 16.33
N THR A 50 22.27 31.58 15.06
CA THR A 50 22.03 30.72 13.92
C THR A 50 22.91 29.49 14.02
N THR A 51 22.32 28.36 14.33
CA THR A 51 22.98 27.05 14.25
C THR A 51 23.41 26.84 12.79
N PRO A 52 24.67 26.49 12.50
CA PRO A 52 25.10 26.21 11.13
C PRO A 52 24.25 25.07 10.57
N PRO A 53 23.88 25.13 9.26
CA PRO A 53 23.07 24.09 8.64
C PRO A 53 23.78 22.74 8.81
N SER A 54 22.99 21.71 9.18
CA SER A 54 23.51 20.35 9.30
C SER A 54 24.18 19.92 7.99
N ALA A 55 25.34 19.26 8.05
CA ALA A 55 26.03 18.74 6.86
C ALA A 55 25.10 17.91 5.96
N ALA A 56 24.18 17.15 6.55
CA ALA A 56 23.13 16.41 5.83
C ALA A 56 22.18 17.34 5.06
N ALA A 57 21.81 18.50 5.63
CA ALA A 57 20.96 19.48 4.94
C ALA A 57 21.68 20.12 3.75
N THR A 58 22.96 20.45 3.89
CA THR A 58 23.78 20.98 2.78
C THR A 58 23.92 19.96 1.65
N VAL A 59 24.16 18.70 1.99
CA VAL A 59 24.30 17.60 1.00
C VAL A 59 22.95 17.32 0.31
N ALA A 60 21.83 17.41 1.00
CA ALA A 60 20.50 17.17 0.43
C ALA A 60 19.99 18.38 -0.37
N SER A 61 20.44 19.60 -0.09
CA SER A 61 19.95 20.81 -0.77
C SER A 61 20.36 20.80 -2.24
N GLU A 62 19.41 21.09 -3.13
CA GLU A 62 19.62 21.14 -4.58
C GLU A 62 19.75 22.60 -5.04
N ALA A 63 20.66 22.82 -6.02
CA ALA A 63 20.85 24.14 -6.60
C ALA A 63 19.59 24.59 -7.38
N PRO A 64 19.37 25.91 -7.54
CA PRO A 64 18.28 26.43 -8.36
C PRO A 64 18.33 25.87 -9.79
N VAL A 65 17.16 25.46 -10.31
CA VAL A 65 17.06 24.85 -11.64
C VAL A 65 17.15 25.95 -12.71
N PRO A 66 18.00 25.77 -13.76
CA PRO A 66 17.99 26.67 -14.90
C PRO A 66 16.63 26.71 -15.60
N ALA A 67 16.25 27.89 -16.07
CA ALA A 67 15.02 28.06 -16.86
C ALA A 67 15.10 27.31 -18.21
N ASP A 68 16.29 27.23 -18.79
CA ASP A 68 16.55 26.45 -20.00
C ASP A 68 16.83 24.98 -19.65
N ARG A 69 16.00 24.09 -20.18
CA ARG A 69 16.15 22.64 -20.05
C ARG A 69 16.97 22.00 -21.17
N GLY A 70 17.51 22.78 -22.08
CA GLY A 70 18.29 22.31 -23.22
C GLY A 70 17.51 21.44 -24.20
N ALA A 71 18.23 20.69 -25.03
CA ALA A 71 17.62 19.69 -25.90
C ALA A 71 17.07 18.51 -25.07
N VAL A 72 16.02 17.86 -25.59
CA VAL A 72 15.37 16.72 -24.96
C VAL A 72 15.61 15.48 -25.81
N VAL A 73 16.17 14.45 -25.22
CA VAL A 73 16.38 13.13 -25.85
C VAL A 73 15.21 12.22 -25.46
N PRO A 74 14.33 11.85 -26.39
CA PRO A 74 13.29 10.87 -26.15
C PRO A 74 13.88 9.45 -26.14
N ILE A 75 13.36 8.62 -25.21
CA ILE A 75 13.67 7.20 -25.10
C ILE A 75 12.34 6.45 -25.18
N GLU A 76 12.23 5.56 -26.17
CA GLU A 76 11.04 4.74 -26.37
C GLU A 76 11.36 3.27 -26.13
N THR A 77 10.55 2.61 -25.29
CA THR A 77 10.60 1.16 -25.04
C THR A 77 9.19 0.55 -25.14
N PRO A 78 9.02 -0.76 -25.22
CA PRO A 78 7.70 -1.40 -25.16
C PRO A 78 6.94 -1.15 -23.84
N LEU A 79 7.66 -0.88 -22.73
CA LEU A 79 7.10 -0.74 -21.39
C LEU A 79 6.80 0.71 -21.00
N TYR A 80 7.65 1.64 -21.42
CA TYR A 80 7.54 3.06 -21.08
C TYR A 80 8.12 3.98 -22.15
N SER A 81 7.74 5.24 -22.12
CA SER A 81 8.43 6.32 -22.82
C SER A 81 9.06 7.25 -21.80
N ALA A 82 10.32 7.64 -22.02
CA ALA A 82 11.03 8.56 -21.14
C ALA A 82 11.58 9.75 -21.92
N ARG A 83 11.87 10.85 -21.22
CA ARG A 83 12.43 12.07 -21.78
C ARG A 83 13.57 12.55 -20.90
N VAL A 84 14.76 12.70 -21.47
CA VAL A 84 15.97 13.12 -20.78
C VAL A 84 16.41 14.49 -21.28
N SER A 85 16.67 15.43 -20.37
CA SER A 85 17.20 16.75 -20.67
C SER A 85 18.72 16.68 -20.86
N THR A 86 19.27 17.41 -21.81
CA THR A 86 20.72 17.59 -21.94
C THR A 86 21.30 18.57 -20.92
N VAL A 87 20.49 19.39 -20.24
CA VAL A 87 20.96 20.19 -19.11
C VAL A 87 20.80 19.39 -17.82
N GLY A 88 21.90 19.13 -17.14
CA GLY A 88 21.97 18.30 -15.94
C GLY A 88 21.71 16.80 -16.18
N GLY A 89 21.50 16.35 -17.41
CA GLY A 89 21.20 14.94 -17.70
C GLY A 89 19.97 14.43 -16.92
N ARG A 90 18.93 15.25 -16.79
CA ARG A 90 17.77 15.03 -15.91
C ARG A 90 16.67 14.25 -16.58
N LEU A 91 15.96 13.43 -15.81
CA LEU A 91 14.79 12.68 -16.26
C LEU A 91 13.55 13.57 -16.14
N LEU A 92 13.00 14.01 -17.30
CA LEU A 92 11.86 14.95 -17.34
C LEU A 92 10.52 14.25 -17.26
N SER A 93 10.42 13.01 -17.75
CA SER A 93 9.17 12.25 -17.84
C SER A 93 9.48 10.77 -17.94
N VAL A 94 8.65 9.93 -17.31
CA VAL A 94 8.56 8.49 -17.54
C VAL A 94 7.10 8.11 -17.55
N ARG A 95 6.57 7.77 -18.74
CA ARG A 95 5.16 7.38 -18.93
C ARG A 95 5.05 5.88 -19.13
N LEU A 96 4.36 5.22 -18.22
CA LEU A 96 4.17 3.77 -18.26
C LEU A 96 3.07 3.42 -19.27
N LYS A 97 3.43 2.71 -20.37
CA LYS A 97 2.51 2.43 -21.47
C LYS A 97 1.37 1.46 -21.10
N ARG A 98 1.63 0.55 -20.15
CA ARG A 98 0.66 -0.46 -19.69
C ARG A 98 -0.28 0.04 -18.60
N PHE A 99 -0.01 1.20 -18.00
CA PHE A 99 -0.77 1.75 -16.89
C PHE A 99 -1.35 3.11 -17.25
N ARG A 100 -2.60 3.33 -16.85
CA ARG A 100 -3.36 4.54 -17.15
C ARG A 100 -3.67 5.32 -15.88
N THR A 101 -3.92 6.61 -16.02
CA THR A 101 -4.28 7.50 -14.89
C THR A 101 -5.68 7.20 -14.36
N SER A 102 -6.60 6.77 -15.22
CA SER A 102 -7.98 6.40 -14.85
C SER A 102 -8.48 5.21 -15.66
N ILE A 103 -9.66 4.67 -15.28
CA ILE A 103 -10.33 3.55 -15.96
C ILE A 103 -10.95 3.94 -17.32
N GLU A 104 -10.97 5.21 -17.67
CA GLU A 104 -11.51 5.68 -18.93
C GLU A 104 -10.60 5.29 -20.10
N VAL A 105 -11.19 4.87 -21.21
CA VAL A 105 -10.45 4.42 -22.38
C VAL A 105 -9.56 5.52 -22.98
N ALA A 106 -9.97 6.77 -22.85
CA ALA A 106 -9.24 7.95 -23.34
C ALA A 106 -8.22 8.49 -22.34
N SER A 107 -8.03 7.85 -21.16
CA SER A 107 -7.08 8.34 -20.16
C SER A 107 -5.64 8.23 -20.64
N GLU A 108 -4.80 9.16 -20.20
CA GLU A 108 -3.38 9.19 -20.55
C GLU A 108 -2.59 8.07 -19.86
N PRO A 109 -1.43 7.65 -20.44
CA PRO A 109 -0.45 6.83 -19.75
C PRO A 109 -0.02 7.47 -18.43
N LEU A 110 0.23 6.64 -17.42
CA LEU A 110 0.61 7.11 -16.10
C LEU A 110 1.99 7.76 -16.12
N GLU A 111 2.08 9.02 -15.70
CA GLU A 111 3.34 9.74 -15.51
C GLU A 111 3.93 9.43 -14.13
N MET A 112 5.20 9.02 -14.10
CA MET A 112 5.91 8.67 -12.86
C MET A 112 6.77 9.81 -12.32
N VAL A 113 7.06 10.82 -13.15
CA VAL A 113 7.90 11.96 -12.80
C VAL A 113 7.04 13.19 -12.64
N GLU A 114 6.66 13.50 -11.40
CA GLU A 114 5.89 14.70 -11.06
C GLU A 114 6.86 15.78 -10.57
N ILE A 115 6.99 16.87 -11.33
CA ILE A 115 7.93 17.95 -11.07
C ILE A 115 7.12 19.24 -10.83
N ALA A 116 7.34 19.88 -9.67
CA ALA A 116 6.85 21.25 -9.46
C ALA A 116 7.64 22.24 -10.35
N PRO A 117 7.05 23.36 -10.74
CA PRO A 117 7.73 24.35 -11.59
C PRO A 117 9.07 24.85 -11.05
N SER A 118 9.21 24.91 -9.72
CA SER A 118 10.42 25.34 -9.01
C SER A 118 11.39 24.20 -8.65
N SER A 119 11.04 22.94 -8.97
CA SER A 119 11.80 21.78 -8.55
C SER A 119 12.70 21.24 -9.64
N ALA A 120 13.87 20.73 -9.24
CA ALA A 120 14.76 20.03 -10.14
C ALA A 120 14.22 18.65 -10.50
N PRO A 121 14.25 18.25 -11.78
CA PRO A 121 13.89 16.90 -12.19
C PRO A 121 14.85 15.83 -11.60
N PRO A 122 14.42 14.55 -11.49
CA PRO A 122 15.23 13.45 -11.00
C PRO A 122 16.52 13.20 -11.78
N LEU A 123 17.37 12.34 -11.21
CA LEU A 123 18.69 11.92 -11.70
C LEU A 123 19.77 13.01 -11.69
N GLY A 124 19.67 14.01 -10.82
CA GLY A 124 20.76 14.94 -10.59
C GLY A 124 21.97 14.28 -9.95
N LEU A 125 23.16 14.54 -10.49
CA LEU A 125 24.41 14.08 -9.93
C LEU A 125 24.90 15.04 -8.86
N ARG A 126 25.53 14.48 -7.81
CA ARG A 126 26.24 15.21 -6.77
C ARG A 126 27.55 14.51 -6.44
N PHE A 127 28.61 15.27 -6.51
CA PHE A 127 29.94 14.87 -6.03
C PHE A 127 30.13 15.49 -4.65
N ILE A 128 30.33 14.65 -3.65
CA ILE A 128 30.30 15.04 -2.24
C ILE A 128 31.69 14.87 -1.66
N ALA A 129 32.18 15.92 -1.04
CA ALA A 129 33.46 15.91 -0.35
C ALA A 129 33.25 15.59 1.14
N ASP A 130 34.32 15.14 1.82
CA ASP A 130 34.27 14.79 3.25
C ASP A 130 33.97 16.02 4.12
N ASP A 131 34.29 17.24 3.66
CA ASP A 131 33.92 18.51 4.30
C ASP A 131 32.51 19.00 3.97
N ALA A 132 31.64 18.11 3.45
CA ALA A 132 30.26 18.36 3.02
C ALA A 132 30.12 19.40 1.88
N LYS A 133 31.20 19.74 1.19
CA LYS A 133 31.09 20.50 -0.06
C LYS A 133 30.52 19.62 -1.15
N VAL A 134 29.64 20.21 -1.93
CA VAL A 134 28.95 19.51 -3.02
C VAL A 134 29.26 20.24 -4.33
N GLU A 135 29.57 19.46 -5.35
CA GLU A 135 29.56 19.89 -6.74
C GLU A 135 28.48 19.10 -7.47
N ASP A 136 27.64 19.75 -8.24
CA ASP A 136 26.51 19.12 -8.93
C ASP A 136 26.53 19.38 -10.44
N ASP A 137 25.71 18.63 -11.16
CA ASP A 137 25.59 18.74 -12.60
C ASP A 137 24.41 19.63 -13.06
N THR A 138 23.78 20.39 -12.15
CA THR A 138 22.53 21.12 -12.43
C THR A 138 22.66 22.08 -13.61
N THR A 139 23.81 22.73 -13.79
CA THR A 139 24.06 23.68 -14.88
C THR A 139 24.87 23.09 -16.03
N VAL A 140 25.25 21.83 -15.95
CA VAL A 140 26.07 21.16 -16.97
C VAL A 140 25.25 20.95 -18.24
N ALA A 141 25.73 21.48 -19.37
CA ALA A 141 25.17 21.18 -20.67
C ALA A 141 25.90 19.94 -21.24
N TYR A 142 25.18 18.83 -21.28
CA TYR A 142 25.67 17.57 -21.82
C TYR A 142 25.50 17.52 -23.34
N ALA A 143 26.51 16.97 -24.04
CA ALA A 143 26.39 16.50 -25.41
C ALA A 143 25.89 15.04 -25.39
N ALA A 144 24.75 14.81 -26.00
CA ALA A 144 24.20 13.45 -26.18
C ALA A 144 24.84 12.83 -27.46
N ASP A 145 25.19 11.56 -27.40
CA ASP A 145 25.71 10.79 -28.54
C ASP A 145 24.63 10.45 -29.56
N GLN A 146 23.37 10.44 -29.15
CA GLN A 146 22.20 10.14 -29.98
C GLN A 146 21.06 11.14 -29.71
N PRO A 147 20.33 11.55 -30.76
CA PRO A 147 19.20 12.49 -30.63
C PRO A 147 17.93 11.81 -30.09
N SER A 148 17.82 10.49 -30.19
CA SER A 148 16.72 9.66 -29.69
C SER A 148 17.16 8.22 -29.54
N ILE A 149 16.47 7.48 -28.68
CA ILE A 149 16.68 6.04 -28.47
C ILE A 149 15.34 5.32 -28.65
N ASP A 150 15.32 4.30 -29.47
CA ASP A 150 14.20 3.39 -29.66
C ASP A 150 14.67 1.95 -29.43
N VAL A 151 14.10 1.29 -28.40
CA VAL A 151 14.53 -0.03 -27.93
C VAL A 151 13.44 -1.04 -28.16
N ALA A 152 13.72 -2.02 -29.02
CA ALA A 152 12.82 -3.13 -29.29
C ALA A 152 12.78 -4.13 -28.10
N GLU A 153 11.77 -5.00 -28.09
CA GLU A 153 11.68 -6.13 -27.16
C GLU A 153 12.93 -7.02 -27.28
N GLY A 154 13.50 -7.46 -26.17
CA GLY A 154 14.73 -8.27 -26.10
C GLY A 154 16.02 -7.50 -26.34
N ALA A 155 15.96 -6.20 -26.63
CA ALA A 155 17.12 -5.36 -26.87
C ALA A 155 17.44 -4.43 -25.68
N SER A 156 18.65 -3.87 -25.68
CA SER A 156 19.06 -2.80 -24.78
C SER A 156 19.84 -1.73 -25.53
N ALA A 157 19.76 -0.50 -25.06
CA ALA A 157 20.50 0.62 -25.63
C ALA A 157 21.04 1.52 -24.51
N THR A 158 22.12 2.24 -24.80
CA THR A 158 22.76 3.16 -23.85
C THR A 158 22.84 4.55 -24.46
N LEU A 159 22.37 5.55 -23.70
CA LEU A 159 22.54 6.96 -23.98
C LEU A 159 23.78 7.47 -23.24
N HIS A 160 24.78 8.00 -23.97
CA HIS A 160 25.92 8.64 -23.39
C HIS A 160 25.77 10.15 -23.39
N LEU A 161 25.87 10.74 -22.21
CA LEU A 161 25.84 12.19 -21.98
C LEU A 161 27.21 12.64 -21.49
N ARG A 162 27.92 13.46 -22.26
CA ARG A 162 29.25 13.97 -21.93
C ARG A 162 29.21 15.46 -21.69
N GLY A 163 29.82 15.91 -20.60
CA GLY A 163 29.82 17.32 -20.18
C GLY A 163 31.06 17.69 -19.38
N THR A 164 31.08 18.93 -18.91
CA THR A 164 32.16 19.42 -18.05
C THR A 164 31.58 20.05 -16.82
N LEU A 165 32.01 19.61 -15.66
CA LEU A 165 31.59 20.14 -14.35
C LEU A 165 32.12 21.56 -14.13
N PRO A 166 31.58 22.36 -13.21
CA PRO A 166 32.09 23.68 -12.87
C PRO A 166 33.55 23.69 -12.43
N SER A 167 34.05 22.60 -11.85
CA SER A 167 35.49 22.42 -11.51
C SER A 167 36.41 22.24 -12.73
N GLY A 168 35.86 22.05 -13.94
CA GLY A 168 36.58 21.72 -15.14
C GLY A 168 36.80 20.22 -15.37
N ALA A 169 36.31 19.36 -14.46
CA ALA A 169 36.39 17.90 -14.61
C ALA A 169 35.43 17.43 -15.72
N ALA A 170 35.89 16.54 -16.60
CA ALA A 170 35.05 15.90 -17.59
C ALA A 170 34.11 14.87 -16.89
N VAL A 171 32.82 14.94 -17.18
CA VAL A 171 31.83 14.01 -16.64
C VAL A 171 31.09 13.28 -17.77
N GLU A 172 30.99 11.97 -17.64
CA GLU A 172 30.16 11.12 -18.50
C GLU A 172 29.08 10.45 -17.65
N LYS A 173 27.84 10.54 -18.12
CA LYS A 173 26.65 9.91 -17.53
C LYS A 173 26.03 9.02 -18.58
N SER A 174 26.02 7.72 -18.34
CA SER A 174 25.48 6.71 -19.25
C SER A 174 24.19 6.14 -18.69
N LEU A 175 23.11 6.15 -19.49
CA LEU A 175 21.81 5.58 -19.13
C LEU A 175 21.57 4.37 -20.03
N THR A 176 21.57 3.17 -19.45
CA THR A 176 21.28 1.93 -20.16
C THR A 176 19.83 1.51 -19.86
N VAL A 177 19.05 1.31 -20.90
CA VAL A 177 17.64 0.93 -20.85
C VAL A 177 17.41 -0.37 -21.60
N SER A 178 16.42 -1.16 -21.16
CA SER A 178 16.03 -2.42 -21.77
C SER A 178 14.58 -2.36 -22.29
N GLY A 179 14.29 -3.09 -23.36
CA GLY A 179 12.93 -3.24 -23.90
C GLY A 179 12.03 -4.10 -23.01
N ASP A 180 12.59 -4.97 -22.19
CA ASP A 180 11.84 -5.96 -21.40
C ASP A 180 11.79 -5.67 -19.90
N ALA A 181 12.50 -4.62 -19.44
CA ALA A 181 12.63 -4.33 -18.02
C ALA A 181 12.43 -2.84 -17.72
N TYR A 182 11.94 -2.56 -16.50
CA TYR A 182 11.76 -1.19 -16.01
C TYR A 182 13.03 -0.51 -15.45
N PRO A 183 14.02 -1.25 -14.91
CA PRO A 183 15.25 -0.64 -14.42
C PRO A 183 16.01 0.12 -15.50
N ILE A 184 16.56 1.27 -15.10
CA ILE A 184 17.50 2.09 -15.87
C ILE A 184 18.83 2.04 -15.14
N THR A 185 19.87 1.49 -15.75
CA THR A 185 21.20 1.53 -15.16
C THR A 185 21.84 2.88 -15.47
N VAL A 186 22.28 3.58 -14.43
CA VAL A 186 22.94 4.89 -14.52
C VAL A 186 24.38 4.72 -14.07
N ALA A 187 25.33 4.75 -15.01
CA ALA A 187 26.74 4.76 -14.71
C ALA A 187 27.28 6.19 -14.87
N VAL A 188 28.11 6.59 -13.91
CA VAL A 188 28.73 7.92 -13.86
C VAL A 188 30.21 7.75 -13.82
N ARG A 189 30.92 8.54 -14.60
CA ARG A 189 32.38 8.65 -14.57
C ARG A 189 32.79 10.12 -14.61
N ALA A 190 33.73 10.50 -13.77
CA ALA A 190 34.27 11.86 -13.75
C ALA A 190 35.81 11.80 -13.77
N ASP A 191 36.38 12.23 -14.88
CA ASP A 191 37.84 12.27 -15.07
C ASP A 191 38.39 13.59 -14.51
N ALA A 192 39.54 13.51 -13.84
CA ALA A 192 40.25 14.65 -13.23
C ALA A 192 39.42 15.39 -12.15
N LEU A 193 38.43 14.73 -11.54
CA LEU A 193 37.70 15.29 -10.40
C LEU A 193 38.63 15.42 -9.18
N PRO A 194 38.65 16.57 -8.47
CA PRO A 194 39.49 16.76 -7.29
C PRO A 194 39.36 15.63 -6.26
N ALA A 195 40.47 15.18 -5.67
CA ALA A 195 40.52 14.04 -4.76
C ALA A 195 39.66 14.22 -3.50
N ARG A 196 39.33 15.46 -3.12
CA ARG A 196 38.43 15.77 -2.00
C ARG A 196 37.00 15.25 -2.18
N PHE A 197 36.51 15.08 -3.41
CA PHE A 197 35.20 14.52 -3.68
C PHE A 197 35.30 12.99 -3.63
N THR A 198 34.88 12.41 -2.53
CA THR A 198 35.02 10.98 -2.23
C THR A 198 33.78 10.17 -2.56
N HIS A 199 32.63 10.82 -2.66
CA HIS A 199 31.35 10.16 -2.92
C HIS A 199 30.65 10.73 -4.16
N VAL A 200 29.89 9.86 -4.83
CA VAL A 200 28.97 10.21 -5.91
C VAL A 200 27.55 9.87 -5.48
N GLY A 201 26.62 10.76 -5.72
CA GLY A 201 25.21 10.56 -5.40
C GLY A 201 24.28 10.91 -6.55
N ILE A 202 23.12 10.23 -6.57
CA ILE A 202 22.02 10.55 -7.47
C ILE A 202 20.81 10.98 -6.64
N GLY A 203 20.18 12.10 -7.04
CA GLY A 203 19.01 12.65 -6.41
C GLY A 203 17.71 12.29 -7.12
N TRP A 204 16.65 12.04 -6.33
CA TRP A 204 15.28 11.98 -6.78
C TRP A 204 14.46 12.98 -6.00
N ARG A 205 13.80 13.90 -6.68
CA ARG A 205 12.82 14.78 -6.08
C ARG A 205 11.45 14.51 -6.68
N ARG A 206 10.45 14.40 -5.84
CA ARG A 206 9.07 14.28 -6.25
C ARG A 206 8.23 15.38 -5.61
N HIS A 207 7.48 16.08 -6.45
CA HIS A 207 6.43 16.95 -5.97
C HIS A 207 5.29 16.10 -5.45
N VAL A 208 4.88 16.34 -4.22
CA VAL A 208 3.70 15.74 -3.63
C VAL A 208 2.78 16.88 -3.26
N ALA A 209 1.76 17.10 -4.08
CA ALA A 209 0.72 18.07 -3.74
C ALA A 209 0.21 17.78 -2.33
N ALA A 210 0.08 18.83 -1.50
CA ALA A 210 -0.44 18.71 -0.15
C ALA A 210 -1.82 18.06 -0.20
N GLY A 211 -1.86 16.74 -0.09
CA GLY A 211 -3.08 15.96 -0.09
C GLY A 211 -3.70 15.95 1.30
N ASN A 212 -4.98 15.64 1.36
CA ASN A 212 -5.63 15.42 2.65
C ASN A 212 -4.98 14.18 3.32
N PRO A 213 -4.37 14.31 4.52
CA PRO A 213 -3.76 13.16 5.21
C PRO A 213 -4.76 12.05 5.56
N LYS A 214 -6.06 12.31 5.42
CA LYS A 214 -7.14 11.35 5.57
C LYS A 214 -7.44 10.57 4.29
N ASP A 215 -6.88 10.98 3.15
CA ASP A 215 -7.03 10.26 1.89
C ASP A 215 -6.15 9.00 1.92
N PRO A 216 -6.73 7.80 1.70
CA PRO A 216 -5.96 6.56 1.65
C PRO A 216 -4.80 6.59 0.66
N GLU A 217 -4.96 7.26 -0.50
CA GLU A 217 -3.88 7.39 -1.47
C GLU A 217 -2.71 8.24 -0.96
N THR A 218 -3.00 9.35 -0.26
CA THR A 218 -1.96 10.21 0.35
C THR A 218 -1.18 9.45 1.41
N ARG A 219 -1.82 8.53 2.14
CA ARG A 219 -1.21 7.73 3.21
C ARG A 219 -0.09 6.81 2.72
N TYR A 220 -0.17 6.35 1.46
CA TYR A 220 0.84 5.47 0.86
C TYR A 220 1.95 6.24 0.14
N ARG A 221 1.81 7.56 -0.02
CA ARG A 221 2.82 8.42 -0.67
C ARG A 221 3.91 8.76 0.33
N SER A 222 5.05 8.09 0.23
CA SER A 222 6.16 8.28 1.17
C SER A 222 7.50 8.08 0.46
N ALA A 223 8.56 8.63 1.04
CA ALA A 223 9.88 8.10 0.78
C ALA A 223 9.99 6.73 1.47
N VAL A 224 10.57 5.78 0.77
CA VAL A 224 10.78 4.41 1.24
C VAL A 224 12.26 4.10 1.14
N VAL A 225 12.85 3.66 2.26
CA VAL A 225 14.27 3.34 2.33
C VAL A 225 14.44 1.92 2.86
N LEU A 226 15.17 1.08 2.13
CA LEU A 226 15.62 -0.21 2.62
C LEU A 226 17.04 -0.07 3.13
N ALA A 227 17.19 0.08 4.44
CA ALA A 227 18.48 0.20 5.12
C ALA A 227 18.56 -0.76 6.30
N ASN A 228 19.73 -1.35 6.54
CA ASN A 228 19.95 -2.29 7.64
C ASN A 228 18.91 -3.41 7.68
N ASP A 229 18.52 -3.93 6.52
CA ASP A 229 17.49 -4.97 6.34
C ASP A 229 16.08 -4.59 6.86
N LYS A 230 15.79 -3.28 6.96
CA LYS A 230 14.49 -2.75 7.39
C LYS A 230 13.95 -1.75 6.39
N ILE A 231 12.64 -1.85 6.11
CA ILE A 231 11.90 -0.82 5.38
C ILE A 231 11.53 0.31 6.35
N VAL A 232 11.86 1.53 5.95
CA VAL A 232 11.50 2.75 6.69
C VAL A 232 10.73 3.66 5.75
N HIS A 233 9.60 4.18 6.23
CA HIS A 233 8.77 5.14 5.51
C HIS A 233 8.92 6.53 6.11
N GLU A 234 9.12 7.53 5.25
CA GLU A 234 9.12 8.95 5.61
C GLU A 234 8.02 9.67 4.84
N ALA A 235 7.07 10.23 5.56
CA ALA A 235 5.95 10.93 4.96
C ALA A 235 6.40 12.29 4.38
N PRO A 236 5.77 12.77 3.28
CA PRO A 236 5.93 14.14 2.84
C PRO A 236 5.36 15.12 3.88
N GLY A 237 5.93 16.28 3.99
CA GLY A 237 5.43 17.30 4.93
C GLY A 237 6.46 18.35 5.31
N ALA A 238 6.19 19.07 6.39
CA ALA A 238 7.10 20.07 6.90
C ALA A 238 8.47 19.45 7.24
N PRO A 239 9.58 20.19 7.03
CA PRO A 239 10.90 19.73 7.41
C PRO A 239 10.93 19.27 8.86
N SER A 240 11.58 18.13 9.11
CA SER A 240 11.77 17.64 10.48
C SER A 240 12.53 18.70 11.29
N PRO A 241 12.18 18.94 12.56
CA PRO A 241 12.96 19.81 13.45
C PRO A 241 14.43 19.38 13.55
N ASP A 242 14.69 18.08 13.39
CA ASP A 242 16.02 17.48 13.43
C ASP A 242 16.78 17.54 12.09
N GLY A 243 16.19 18.16 11.07
CA GLY A 243 16.74 18.25 9.71
C GLY A 243 16.51 17.00 8.86
N PRO A 244 17.22 16.87 7.73
CA PRO A 244 17.11 15.72 6.82
C PRO A 244 17.52 14.42 7.52
N LYS A 245 16.75 13.34 7.27
CA LYS A 245 17.03 12.03 7.86
C LYS A 245 18.09 11.30 7.06
N ARG A 246 19.17 10.92 7.73
CA ARG A 246 20.28 10.16 7.16
C ARG A 246 20.14 8.68 7.52
N PHE A 247 20.44 7.84 6.54
CA PHE A 247 20.53 6.38 6.67
C PHE A 247 21.97 5.96 6.36
N ASP A 248 22.61 5.34 7.35
CA ASP A 248 23.97 4.85 7.22
C ASP A 248 24.02 3.45 6.61
N PRO A 249 25.17 3.03 6.05
CA PRO A 249 25.32 1.73 5.42
C PRO A 249 24.96 0.55 6.34
N PRO A 250 24.43 -0.55 5.79
CA PRO A 250 24.12 -0.77 4.38
C PRO A 250 22.77 -0.17 3.96
N VAL A 251 22.74 0.45 2.77
CA VAL A 251 21.50 0.92 2.13
C VAL A 251 21.31 0.17 0.82
N ALA A 252 20.29 -0.69 0.75
CA ALA A 252 20.00 -1.45 -0.45
C ALA A 252 19.40 -0.55 -1.55
N TRP A 253 18.44 0.30 -1.18
CA TRP A 253 17.87 1.32 -2.07
C TRP A 253 17.09 2.37 -1.26
N ALA A 254 16.89 3.52 -1.88
CA ALA A 254 15.97 4.53 -1.39
C ALA A 254 15.18 5.12 -2.56
N GLY A 255 13.91 5.46 -2.32
CA GLY A 255 13.05 5.95 -3.37
C GLY A 255 11.73 6.50 -2.85
N TYR A 256 10.85 6.81 -3.77
CA TYR A 256 9.48 7.22 -3.53
C TYR A 256 8.52 6.09 -3.91
N GLY A 257 7.61 5.76 -3.02
CA GLY A 257 6.56 4.79 -3.27
C GLY A 257 5.17 5.37 -3.04
N ASP A 258 4.23 5.00 -3.88
CA ASP A 258 2.80 5.09 -3.59
C ASP A 258 2.23 3.69 -3.40
N HIS A 259 0.91 3.54 -3.47
CA HIS A 259 0.27 2.25 -3.27
C HIS A 259 0.71 1.19 -4.30
N TYR A 260 0.81 1.57 -5.58
CA TYR A 260 0.99 0.67 -6.72
C TYR A 260 2.30 0.85 -7.48
N PHE A 261 3.02 1.95 -7.25
CA PHE A 261 4.21 2.29 -8.03
C PHE A 261 5.40 2.61 -7.15
N LEU A 262 6.59 2.40 -7.72
CA LEU A 262 7.87 2.66 -7.07
C LEU A 262 8.80 3.41 -8.03
N ALA A 263 9.46 4.45 -7.53
CA ALA A 263 10.61 5.07 -8.14
C ALA A 263 11.75 5.01 -7.13
N ALA A 264 12.75 4.18 -7.34
CA ALA A 264 13.82 3.92 -6.36
C ALA A 264 15.19 3.87 -7.01
N ILE A 265 16.20 4.25 -6.24
CA ILE A 265 17.61 4.24 -6.61
C ILE A 265 18.31 3.21 -5.73
N ALA A 266 18.91 2.20 -6.36
CA ALA A 266 19.77 1.23 -5.71
C ALA A 266 21.23 1.47 -6.13
N PRO A 267 22.17 1.59 -5.19
CA PRO A 267 23.59 1.64 -5.50
C PRO A 267 24.10 0.25 -5.89
N GLU A 268 25.18 0.17 -6.67
CA GLU A 268 25.81 -1.11 -6.99
C GLU A 268 26.42 -1.79 -5.77
N ASP A 269 26.99 -1.01 -4.83
CA ASP A 269 27.53 -1.51 -3.55
C ASP A 269 26.69 -0.99 -2.36
N PRO A 270 25.63 -1.74 -1.95
CA PRO A 270 24.81 -1.36 -0.80
C PRO A 270 25.57 -1.25 0.52
N ALA A 271 26.67 -2.02 0.66
CA ALA A 271 27.44 -2.09 1.91
C ALA A 271 28.14 -0.78 2.27
N LYS A 272 28.34 0.10 1.29
CA LYS A 272 29.02 1.40 1.47
C LYS A 272 28.11 2.59 1.21
N ALA A 273 26.90 2.34 0.74
CA ALA A 273 25.98 3.40 0.33
C ALA A 273 25.28 4.05 1.54
N THR A 274 24.99 5.34 1.38
CA THR A 274 24.17 6.12 2.32
C THR A 274 22.96 6.70 1.60
N ALA A 275 21.89 6.94 2.34
CA ALA A 275 20.74 7.69 1.81
C ALA A 275 20.40 8.86 2.72
N VAL A 276 19.93 9.94 2.11
CA VAL A 276 19.39 11.10 2.83
C VAL A 276 18.00 11.39 2.30
N VAL A 277 17.03 11.48 3.20
CA VAL A 277 15.65 11.86 2.91
C VAL A 277 15.39 13.22 3.53
N ASN A 278 15.01 14.18 2.70
CA ASN A 278 14.67 15.53 3.12
C ASN A 278 13.22 15.83 2.75
N PRO A 279 12.27 15.74 3.70
CA PRO A 279 10.91 16.24 3.50
C PRO A 279 10.94 17.77 3.35
N ASP A 280 10.24 18.28 2.36
CA ASP A 280 10.03 19.72 2.19
C ASP A 280 8.53 20.01 1.96
N PRO A 281 8.08 21.27 2.09
CA PRO A 281 6.66 21.64 1.92
C PRO A 281 6.09 21.25 0.55
N ASP A 282 6.93 21.17 -0.47
CA ASP A 282 6.54 20.86 -1.84
C ASP A 282 6.71 19.38 -2.19
N GLY A 283 7.20 18.53 -1.23
CA GLY A 283 7.33 17.11 -1.49
C GLY A 283 8.44 16.40 -0.71
N LEU A 284 9.19 15.57 -1.42
CA LEU A 284 10.26 14.74 -0.87
C LEU A 284 11.50 14.81 -1.77
N GLN A 285 12.64 15.00 -1.16
CA GLN A 285 13.94 14.91 -1.81
C GLN A 285 14.72 13.73 -1.23
N ILE A 286 15.23 12.88 -2.10
CA ILE A 286 15.98 11.68 -1.76
C ILE A 286 17.33 11.77 -2.47
N LEU A 287 18.41 11.48 -1.76
CA LEU A 287 19.75 11.37 -2.30
C LEU A 287 20.34 10.02 -1.88
N VAL A 288 20.74 9.21 -2.85
CA VAL A 288 21.51 7.97 -2.61
C VAL A 288 22.93 8.22 -3.06
N SER A 289 23.90 7.97 -2.19
CA SER A 289 25.32 8.20 -2.48
C SER A 289 26.18 7.00 -2.09
N THR A 290 27.25 6.78 -2.84
CA THR A 290 28.23 5.71 -2.64
C THR A 290 29.63 6.27 -2.82
N PRO A 291 30.67 5.71 -2.17
CA PRO A 291 32.03 6.06 -2.49
C PRO A 291 32.32 5.85 -3.98
N ARG A 292 33.07 6.75 -4.58
CA ARG A 292 33.52 6.58 -5.95
C ARG A 292 34.52 5.43 -6.06
N ASP A 293 34.54 4.73 -7.19
CA ASP A 293 35.52 3.69 -7.50
C ASP A 293 36.91 4.28 -7.82
N THR A 294 37.86 3.41 -8.08
CA THR A 294 39.25 3.81 -8.46
C THR A 294 39.32 4.54 -9.80
N ALA A 295 38.32 4.37 -10.66
CA ALA A 295 38.18 5.06 -11.94
C ALA A 295 37.45 6.42 -11.83
N GLY A 296 37.10 6.83 -10.61
CA GLY A 296 36.38 8.08 -10.34
C GLY A 296 34.88 8.03 -10.62
N GLY A 297 34.28 6.82 -10.71
CA GLY A 297 32.90 6.59 -11.06
C GLY A 297 32.05 5.99 -9.96
N ALA A 298 30.79 5.77 -10.30
CA ALA A 298 29.80 5.00 -9.53
C ALA A 298 28.68 4.52 -10.45
N ALA A 299 28.04 3.41 -10.10
CA ALA A 299 26.87 2.93 -10.82
C ALA A 299 25.68 2.75 -9.89
N PHE A 300 24.50 2.98 -10.45
CA PHE A 300 23.22 2.92 -9.77
C PHE A 300 22.18 2.25 -10.68
N THR A 301 21.28 1.50 -10.09
CA THR A 301 20.08 1.02 -10.78
C THR A 301 18.88 1.84 -10.32
N VAL A 302 18.23 2.48 -11.27
CA VAL A 302 17.03 3.30 -11.02
C VAL A 302 15.81 2.55 -11.51
N TYR A 303 14.99 2.11 -10.58
CA TYR A 303 13.71 1.46 -10.89
C TYR A 303 12.60 2.51 -10.97
N VAL A 304 11.84 2.51 -12.07
CA VAL A 304 10.65 3.36 -12.23
C VAL A 304 9.54 2.52 -12.84
N GLY A 305 8.61 2.05 -12.02
CA GLY A 305 7.61 1.11 -12.51
C GLY A 305 6.60 0.62 -11.47
N PRO A 306 5.83 -0.42 -11.84
CA PRO A 306 4.80 -0.99 -10.98
C PRO A 306 5.37 -1.77 -9.80
N LYS A 307 4.65 -1.78 -8.68
CA LYS A 307 4.91 -2.67 -7.52
C LYS A 307 4.34 -4.07 -7.78
N ASP A 308 4.73 -4.69 -8.88
CA ASP A 308 4.45 -6.08 -9.16
C ASP A 308 5.57 -6.96 -8.61
N VAL A 309 5.22 -7.97 -7.81
CA VAL A 309 6.20 -8.81 -7.11
C VAL A 309 7.15 -9.51 -8.08
N GLU A 310 6.65 -10.06 -9.19
CA GLU A 310 7.46 -10.80 -10.17
C GLU A 310 8.38 -9.85 -10.94
N ILE A 311 7.88 -8.66 -11.31
CA ILE A 311 8.68 -7.63 -11.98
C ILE A 311 9.77 -7.11 -11.04
N LEU A 312 9.46 -6.91 -9.76
CA LEU A 312 10.42 -6.42 -8.77
C LEU A 312 11.46 -7.50 -8.38
N GLU A 313 11.04 -8.78 -8.33
CA GLU A 313 11.99 -9.90 -8.15
C GLU A 313 12.97 -10.00 -9.34
N ALA A 314 12.47 -9.85 -10.56
CA ALA A 314 13.29 -9.85 -11.78
C ALA A 314 14.20 -8.61 -11.89
N ALA A 315 13.85 -7.49 -11.26
CA ALA A 315 14.64 -6.26 -11.24
C ALA A 315 15.82 -6.32 -10.24
N ASP A 316 15.90 -7.38 -9.42
CA ASP A 316 16.93 -7.59 -8.38
C ASP A 316 16.95 -6.51 -7.29
N HIS A 317 18.11 -6.23 -6.68
CA HIS A 317 18.33 -5.20 -5.63
C HIS A 317 17.34 -5.25 -4.46
N GLN A 318 16.65 -6.37 -4.24
CA GLN A 318 15.61 -6.53 -3.20
C GLN A 318 14.42 -5.57 -3.35
N PHE A 319 14.13 -5.06 -4.55
CA PHE A 319 13.01 -4.17 -4.80
C PHE A 319 11.66 -4.81 -4.45
N ALA A 320 11.54 -6.15 -4.53
CA ALA A 320 10.33 -6.88 -4.15
C ALA A 320 9.90 -6.62 -2.69
N ARG A 321 10.83 -6.21 -1.82
CA ARG A 321 10.53 -5.83 -0.45
C ARG A 321 9.70 -4.55 -0.33
N ALA A 322 9.61 -3.75 -1.40
CA ALA A 322 8.70 -2.60 -1.45
C ALA A 322 7.22 -2.99 -1.42
N VAL A 323 6.88 -4.28 -1.67
CA VAL A 323 5.52 -4.80 -1.54
C VAL A 323 5.37 -5.43 -0.15
N GLU A 324 4.67 -4.75 0.74
CA GLU A 324 4.55 -5.14 2.14
C GLU A 324 3.26 -5.91 2.40
N PHE A 325 3.33 -7.24 2.38
CA PHE A 325 2.19 -8.11 2.74
C PHE A 325 2.02 -8.31 4.26
N GLY A 326 2.85 -7.67 5.07
CA GLY A 326 2.79 -7.77 6.52
C GLY A 326 2.98 -9.20 7.05
N TRP A 327 2.47 -9.46 8.27
CA TRP A 327 2.63 -10.75 8.95
C TRP A 327 1.99 -11.94 8.23
N PHE A 328 0.99 -11.68 7.39
CA PHE A 328 0.27 -12.71 6.64
C PHE A 328 0.83 -12.92 5.23
N ALA A 329 2.03 -12.44 4.94
CA ALA A 329 2.71 -12.64 3.66
C ALA A 329 2.76 -14.12 3.24
N PHE A 330 3.00 -15.03 4.20
CA PHE A 330 3.04 -16.49 3.98
C PHE A 330 1.72 -17.04 3.42
N LEU A 331 0.61 -16.31 3.59
CA LEU A 331 -0.71 -16.67 3.08
C LEU A 331 -1.08 -15.79 1.88
N ALA A 332 -0.77 -14.50 1.92
CA ALA A 332 -1.09 -13.55 0.87
C ALA A 332 -0.39 -13.88 -0.46
N VAL A 333 0.91 -14.19 -0.42
CA VAL A 333 1.70 -14.51 -1.64
C VAL A 333 1.21 -15.76 -2.35
N PRO A 334 0.97 -16.93 -1.69
CA PRO A 334 0.37 -18.09 -2.34
C PRO A 334 -1.02 -17.82 -2.91
N LEU A 335 -1.86 -17.05 -2.22
CA LEU A 335 -3.20 -16.69 -2.72
C LEU A 335 -3.11 -15.82 -3.97
N LEU A 336 -2.17 -14.86 -4.02
CA LEU A 336 -1.92 -14.02 -5.19
C LEU A 336 -1.42 -14.86 -6.38
N ARG A 337 -0.46 -15.77 -6.15
CA ARG A 337 0.03 -16.69 -7.21
C ARG A 337 -1.10 -17.56 -7.77
N LEU A 338 -1.98 -18.06 -6.89
CA LEU A 338 -3.14 -18.84 -7.32
C LEU A 338 -4.14 -18.00 -8.12
N LEU A 339 -4.35 -16.74 -7.72
CA LEU A 339 -5.18 -15.79 -8.46
C LEU A 339 -4.63 -15.55 -9.89
N ARG A 340 -3.32 -15.33 -10.01
CA ARG A 340 -2.63 -15.18 -11.30
C ARG A 340 -2.74 -16.44 -12.17
N LEU A 341 -2.59 -17.61 -11.57
CA LEU A 341 -2.77 -18.88 -12.28
C LEU A 341 -4.17 -19.00 -12.90
N PHE A 342 -5.21 -18.62 -12.16
CA PHE A 342 -6.58 -18.62 -12.71
C PHE A 342 -6.75 -17.57 -13.80
N HIS A 343 -6.09 -16.41 -13.64
CA HIS A 343 -6.20 -15.32 -14.60
C HIS A 343 -5.70 -15.69 -16.00
N VAL A 344 -4.72 -16.56 -16.12
CA VAL A 344 -4.25 -17.11 -17.40
C VAL A 344 -5.41 -17.77 -18.16
N LEU A 345 -6.35 -18.41 -17.46
CA LEU A 345 -7.49 -19.13 -18.05
C LEU A 345 -8.70 -18.23 -18.22
N THR A 346 -9.08 -17.47 -17.20
CA THR A 346 -10.35 -16.73 -17.15
C THR A 346 -10.26 -15.34 -17.76
N ARG A 347 -9.07 -14.71 -17.69
CA ARG A 347 -8.81 -13.30 -18.06
C ARG A 347 -9.75 -12.31 -17.37
N ASN A 348 -10.28 -12.67 -16.19
CA ASN A 348 -11.18 -11.84 -15.40
C ASN A 348 -10.93 -12.06 -13.90
N TYR A 349 -10.29 -11.09 -13.24
CA TYR A 349 -9.94 -11.17 -11.82
C TYR A 349 -11.14 -11.34 -10.89
N GLY A 350 -12.33 -10.85 -11.25
CA GLY A 350 -13.54 -11.11 -10.48
C GLY A 350 -13.95 -12.59 -10.48
N ILE A 351 -13.83 -13.25 -11.63
CA ILE A 351 -14.05 -14.71 -11.74
C ILE A 351 -12.95 -15.45 -10.97
N ASP A 352 -11.70 -14.97 -11.03
CA ASP A 352 -10.57 -15.58 -10.32
C ASP A 352 -10.77 -15.52 -8.79
N ILE A 353 -11.30 -14.41 -8.28
CA ILE A 353 -11.68 -14.26 -6.86
C ILE A 353 -12.78 -15.25 -6.48
N ILE A 354 -13.77 -15.47 -7.36
CA ILE A 354 -14.83 -16.46 -7.14
C ILE A 354 -14.23 -17.87 -7.08
N LEU A 355 -13.40 -18.25 -8.05
CA LEU A 355 -12.73 -19.56 -8.09
C LEU A 355 -11.85 -19.78 -6.86
N LEU A 356 -11.06 -18.78 -6.49
CA LEU A 356 -10.24 -18.78 -5.29
C LEU A 356 -11.09 -19.02 -4.03
N THR A 357 -12.23 -18.31 -3.92
CA THR A 357 -13.16 -18.46 -2.81
C THR A 357 -13.72 -19.88 -2.73
N VAL A 358 -14.08 -20.48 -3.87
CA VAL A 358 -14.55 -21.87 -3.95
C VAL A 358 -13.47 -22.84 -3.47
N ILE A 359 -12.23 -22.69 -3.92
CA ILE A 359 -11.12 -23.57 -3.52
C ILE A 359 -10.85 -23.46 -2.01
N VAL A 360 -10.77 -22.23 -1.49
CA VAL A 360 -10.60 -22.01 -0.04
C VAL A 360 -11.76 -22.67 0.72
N LYS A 361 -13.00 -22.57 0.22
CA LYS A 361 -14.17 -23.17 0.84
C LYS A 361 -14.12 -24.69 0.83
N VAL A 362 -13.71 -25.28 -0.28
CA VAL A 362 -13.55 -26.75 -0.41
C VAL A 362 -12.46 -27.25 0.53
N LEU A 363 -11.34 -26.56 0.63
CA LEU A 363 -10.25 -26.90 1.55
C LEU A 363 -10.71 -26.93 3.01
N PHE A 364 -11.55 -25.97 3.41
CA PHE A 364 -12.10 -25.89 4.77
C PHE A 364 -13.43 -26.64 4.96
N LEU A 365 -13.93 -27.32 3.93
CA LEU A 365 -15.19 -28.05 4.00
C LEU A 365 -15.26 -29.07 5.14
N PRO A 366 -14.24 -29.96 5.36
CA PRO A 366 -14.31 -30.96 6.44
C PRO A 366 -14.39 -30.31 7.83
N LEU A 367 -13.72 -29.18 8.03
CA LEU A 367 -13.78 -28.45 9.28
C LEU A 367 -15.11 -27.72 9.47
N SER A 368 -15.63 -27.12 8.40
CA SER A 368 -16.95 -26.49 8.39
C SER A 368 -18.07 -27.49 8.71
N GLN A 369 -17.99 -28.71 8.18
CA GLN A 369 -18.95 -29.79 8.48
C GLN A 369 -18.90 -30.21 9.96
N LYS A 370 -17.69 -30.38 10.55
CA LYS A 370 -17.53 -30.68 11.98
C LYS A 370 -18.12 -29.57 12.87
N SER A 371 -17.91 -28.32 12.48
CA SER A 371 -18.47 -27.18 13.21
C SER A 371 -20.00 -27.12 13.13
N MET A 372 -20.57 -27.31 11.93
CA MET A 372 -22.02 -27.37 11.77
C MET A 372 -22.65 -28.52 12.57
N LYS A 373 -21.99 -29.68 12.66
CA LYS A 373 -22.41 -30.77 13.53
C LYS A 373 -22.41 -30.34 14.98
N SER A 374 -21.32 -29.74 15.49
CA SER A 374 -21.24 -29.23 16.86
C SER A 374 -22.32 -28.20 17.18
N MET A 375 -22.62 -27.29 16.23
CA MET A 375 -23.71 -26.31 16.39
C MET A 375 -25.09 -26.97 16.51
N ARG A 376 -25.37 -27.99 15.70
CA ARG A 376 -26.63 -28.77 15.79
C ARG A 376 -26.75 -29.53 17.10
N ASP A 377 -25.66 -30.16 17.55
CA ASP A 377 -25.64 -30.89 18.82
C ASP A 377 -25.90 -29.92 19.99
N MET A 378 -25.37 -28.68 19.90
CA MET A 378 -25.66 -27.62 20.87
C MET A 378 -27.13 -27.17 20.80
N GLN A 379 -27.72 -27.05 19.60
CA GLN A 379 -29.11 -26.70 19.42
C GLN A 379 -30.07 -27.74 20.08
N ARG A 380 -29.74 -29.02 19.99
CA ARG A 380 -30.50 -30.10 20.67
C ARG A 380 -30.49 -29.97 22.18
N LEU A 381 -29.48 -29.34 22.77
CA LEU A 381 -29.38 -29.10 24.20
C LEU A 381 -30.08 -27.82 24.67
N GLN A 382 -30.59 -26.98 23.75
CA GLN A 382 -31.29 -25.73 24.10
C GLN A 382 -32.40 -25.88 25.13
N PRO A 383 -33.35 -26.88 25.03
CA PRO A 383 -34.41 -27.01 26.02
C PRO A 383 -33.87 -27.34 27.41
N GLN A 384 -32.75 -28.09 27.52
CA GLN A 384 -32.12 -28.37 28.80
C GLN A 384 -31.38 -27.13 29.35
N MET A 385 -30.75 -26.35 28.48
CA MET A 385 -30.12 -25.09 28.85
C MET A 385 -31.16 -24.06 29.35
N ALA A 386 -32.33 -23.98 28.71
CA ALA A 386 -33.41 -23.11 29.14
C ALA A 386 -33.88 -23.47 30.57
N LYS A 387 -34.06 -24.76 30.88
CA LYS A 387 -34.40 -25.24 32.22
C LYS A 387 -33.31 -24.90 33.26
N LEU A 388 -32.04 -25.05 32.91
CA LEU A 388 -30.93 -24.68 33.81
C LEU A 388 -30.92 -23.16 34.09
N ARG A 389 -31.16 -22.33 33.07
CA ARG A 389 -31.24 -20.87 33.24
C ARG A 389 -32.39 -20.45 34.15
N GLU A 390 -33.54 -21.10 34.02
CA GLU A 390 -34.68 -20.83 34.87
C GLU A 390 -34.40 -21.26 36.32
N LYS A 391 -33.78 -22.46 36.50
CA LYS A 391 -33.46 -23.02 37.81
C LYS A 391 -32.40 -22.23 38.57
N PHE A 392 -31.39 -21.70 37.88
CA PHE A 392 -30.26 -20.98 38.49
C PHE A 392 -30.21 -19.49 38.09
N LYS A 393 -31.38 -18.87 37.95
CA LYS A 393 -31.54 -17.50 37.48
C LYS A 393 -30.78 -16.47 38.31
N ASP A 394 -30.69 -16.70 39.61
CA ASP A 394 -30.11 -15.80 40.60
C ASP A 394 -28.65 -16.20 40.98
N ASP A 395 -28.17 -17.39 40.54
CA ASP A 395 -26.84 -17.91 40.81
C ASP A 395 -26.07 -18.15 39.49
N ARG A 396 -25.38 -17.12 39.04
CA ARG A 396 -24.62 -17.17 37.76
C ARG A 396 -23.45 -18.12 37.78
N GLU A 397 -22.77 -18.25 38.91
CA GLU A 397 -21.62 -19.11 39.03
C GLU A 397 -22.01 -20.57 38.89
N ARG A 398 -23.05 -20.95 39.59
CA ARG A 398 -23.64 -22.29 39.52
C ARG A 398 -24.26 -22.58 38.16
N LEU A 399 -24.92 -21.60 37.54
CA LEU A 399 -25.41 -21.72 36.16
C LEU A 399 -24.29 -22.05 35.17
N ASN A 400 -23.18 -21.29 35.22
CA ASN A 400 -22.04 -21.52 34.33
C ASN A 400 -21.43 -22.91 34.55
N LYS A 401 -21.29 -23.34 35.80
CA LYS A 401 -20.76 -24.66 36.15
C LYS A 401 -21.65 -25.79 35.62
N GLU A 402 -22.95 -25.70 35.85
CA GLU A 402 -23.93 -26.71 35.39
C GLU A 402 -24.04 -26.71 33.84
N MET A 403 -23.96 -25.54 33.18
CA MET A 403 -23.91 -25.47 31.73
C MET A 403 -22.66 -26.13 31.15
N MET A 404 -21.47 -25.90 31.75
CA MET A 404 -20.23 -26.56 31.31
C MET A 404 -20.28 -28.07 31.56
N GLU A 405 -20.91 -28.49 32.65
CA GLU A 405 -21.11 -29.92 32.93
C GLU A 405 -22.09 -30.58 31.95
N LEU A 406 -23.16 -29.89 31.58
CA LEU A 406 -24.09 -30.30 30.52
C LEU A 406 -23.36 -30.54 29.19
N TYR A 407 -22.54 -29.58 28.74
CA TYR A 407 -21.73 -29.72 27.52
C TYR A 407 -20.78 -30.92 27.61
N ARG A 408 -20.13 -31.12 28.76
CA ARG A 408 -19.19 -32.21 28.98
C ARG A 408 -19.86 -33.57 28.97
N ARG A 409 -21.04 -33.72 29.61
CA ARG A 409 -21.85 -34.93 29.60
C ARG A 409 -22.28 -35.35 28.20
N HIS A 410 -22.68 -34.35 27.36
CA HIS A 410 -23.11 -34.61 25.99
C HIS A 410 -21.95 -34.59 24.97
N ARG A 411 -20.70 -34.39 25.39
CA ARG A 411 -19.49 -34.32 24.54
C ARG A 411 -19.60 -33.25 23.45
N VAL A 412 -20.28 -32.13 23.74
CA VAL A 412 -20.44 -30.99 22.82
C VAL A 412 -19.42 -29.93 23.18
N ASN A 413 -18.65 -29.50 22.18
CA ASN A 413 -17.69 -28.40 22.36
C ASN A 413 -18.33 -27.07 22.02
N PRO A 414 -18.54 -26.14 22.97
CA PRO A 414 -19.15 -24.83 22.69
C PRO A 414 -18.29 -23.97 21.75
N LEU A 415 -16.98 -24.19 21.71
CA LEU A 415 -16.07 -23.50 20.77
C LEU A 415 -16.15 -24.06 19.33
N GLY A 416 -16.80 -25.23 19.14
CA GLY A 416 -16.92 -25.83 17.80
C GLY A 416 -17.68 -24.96 16.82
N GLY A 417 -18.62 -24.12 17.29
CA GLY A 417 -19.39 -23.21 16.45
C GLY A 417 -18.60 -22.01 15.91
N CYS A 418 -17.65 -21.49 16.67
CA CYS A 418 -16.85 -20.32 16.26
C CYS A 418 -15.54 -20.71 15.53
N LEU A 419 -15.17 -21.99 15.52
CA LEU A 419 -13.93 -22.47 14.93
C LEU A 419 -13.75 -22.12 13.43
N PRO A 420 -14.78 -22.23 12.55
CA PRO A 420 -14.65 -21.79 11.16
C PRO A 420 -14.34 -20.30 11.04
N MET A 421 -14.96 -19.47 11.88
CA MET A 421 -14.73 -18.02 11.87
C MET A 421 -13.29 -17.68 12.28
N LEU A 422 -12.77 -18.34 13.33
CA LEU A 422 -11.39 -18.15 13.76
C LEU A 422 -10.38 -18.57 12.69
N LEU A 423 -10.65 -19.66 11.97
CA LEU A 423 -9.77 -20.12 10.89
C LEU A 423 -9.90 -19.26 9.64
N GLN A 424 -11.09 -18.73 9.37
CA GLN A 424 -11.36 -17.83 8.24
C GLN A 424 -10.64 -16.49 8.38
N PHE A 425 -10.41 -16.03 9.63
CA PHE A 425 -9.81 -14.72 9.89
C PHE A 425 -8.38 -14.55 9.31
N PRO A 426 -7.42 -15.48 9.51
CA PRO A 426 -6.12 -15.41 8.84
C PRO A 426 -6.23 -15.42 7.31
N VAL A 427 -7.14 -16.23 6.75
CA VAL A 427 -7.36 -16.29 5.30
C VAL A 427 -7.92 -14.95 4.79
N PHE A 428 -8.86 -14.37 5.52
CA PHE A 428 -9.41 -13.05 5.21
C PHE A 428 -8.33 -11.97 5.20
N ILE A 429 -7.48 -11.92 6.25
CA ILE A 429 -6.40 -10.92 6.31
C ILE A 429 -5.38 -11.17 5.19
N GLY A 430 -4.98 -12.42 4.96
CA GLY A 430 -4.06 -12.75 3.88
C GLY A 430 -4.61 -12.36 2.50
N LEU A 431 -5.88 -12.62 2.26
CA LEU A 431 -6.54 -12.23 1.02
C LEU A 431 -6.72 -10.71 0.91
N TYR A 432 -7.08 -10.04 2.01
CA TYR A 432 -7.15 -8.58 2.05
C TYR A 432 -5.80 -7.97 1.66
N GLN A 433 -4.70 -8.45 2.26
CA GLN A 433 -3.37 -7.98 1.92
C GLN A 433 -3.02 -8.27 0.45
N ALA A 434 -3.32 -9.48 -0.03
CA ALA A 434 -3.08 -9.86 -1.41
C ALA A 434 -3.83 -8.96 -2.40
N LEU A 435 -5.13 -8.74 -2.19
CA LEU A 435 -5.97 -7.93 -3.07
C LEU A 435 -5.65 -6.43 -2.96
N ASN A 436 -5.32 -5.95 -1.75
CA ASN A 436 -5.03 -4.54 -1.53
C ASN A 436 -3.68 -4.14 -2.12
N GLN A 437 -2.65 -5.00 -2.05
CA GLN A 437 -1.32 -4.72 -2.58
C GLN A 437 -1.14 -5.09 -4.06
N SER A 438 -2.14 -5.72 -4.67
CA SER A 438 -2.06 -6.24 -6.03
C SER A 438 -2.33 -5.15 -7.06
N ILE A 439 -1.30 -4.77 -7.81
CA ILE A 439 -1.44 -3.81 -8.91
C ILE A 439 -2.32 -4.36 -10.05
N GLU A 440 -2.42 -5.68 -10.17
CA GLU A 440 -3.21 -6.36 -11.20
C GLU A 440 -4.71 -6.10 -11.05
N LEU A 441 -5.16 -5.81 -9.83
CA LEU A 441 -6.57 -5.48 -9.57
C LEU A 441 -6.91 -4.03 -9.86
N ARG A 442 -5.89 -3.17 -9.99
CA ARG A 442 -6.08 -1.77 -10.32
C ARG A 442 -6.66 -1.66 -11.74
N HIS A 443 -7.82 -1.03 -11.85
CA HIS A 443 -8.59 -0.91 -13.09
C HIS A 443 -9.03 -2.26 -13.70
N ALA A 444 -8.98 -3.36 -12.93
CA ALA A 444 -9.46 -4.66 -13.37
C ALA A 444 -11.00 -4.72 -13.32
N LYS A 445 -11.62 -4.94 -14.47
CA LYS A 445 -13.07 -5.02 -14.60
C LYS A 445 -13.55 -6.42 -14.21
N PHE A 446 -14.63 -6.47 -13.40
CA PHE A 446 -15.36 -7.72 -13.17
C PHE A 446 -16.55 -7.86 -14.13
N GLY A 447 -17.40 -6.84 -14.18
CA GLY A 447 -18.60 -6.81 -15.00
C GLY A 447 -19.68 -5.93 -14.37
N LEU A 448 -20.75 -5.66 -15.12
CA LEU A 448 -21.85 -4.77 -14.74
C LEU A 448 -21.29 -3.38 -14.36
N TRP A 449 -21.54 -2.94 -13.14
CA TRP A 449 -21.06 -1.66 -12.62
C TRP A 449 -19.66 -1.72 -11.99
N VAL A 450 -19.14 -2.92 -11.68
CA VAL A 450 -17.81 -3.07 -11.07
C VAL A 450 -16.74 -2.96 -12.16
N ARG A 451 -16.21 -1.76 -12.32
CA ARG A 451 -15.21 -1.42 -13.36
C ARG A 451 -13.77 -1.47 -12.83
N ASP A 452 -13.62 -1.45 -11.49
CA ASP A 452 -12.33 -1.52 -10.81
C ASP A 452 -12.48 -2.33 -9.53
N LEU A 453 -11.86 -3.51 -9.48
CA LEU A 453 -11.88 -4.39 -8.31
C LEU A 453 -11.06 -3.86 -7.13
N SER A 454 -10.12 -2.94 -7.38
CA SER A 454 -9.33 -2.28 -6.34
C SER A 454 -10.04 -1.09 -5.72
N ALA A 455 -11.03 -0.52 -6.40
CA ALA A 455 -11.80 0.61 -5.93
C ALA A 455 -13.01 0.17 -5.08
N HIS A 456 -13.41 1.03 -4.14
CA HIS A 456 -14.66 0.86 -3.41
C HIS A 456 -15.87 1.26 -4.25
N GLU A 457 -17.10 0.94 -3.80
CA GLU A 457 -18.31 1.42 -4.45
C GLU A 457 -18.63 2.87 -3.99
N CYS A 458 -19.14 3.67 -4.93
CA CYS A 458 -19.62 5.02 -4.61
C CYS A 458 -20.87 4.96 -3.75
N TYR A 459 -21.00 5.88 -2.80
CA TYR A 459 -22.18 6.00 -1.95
C TYR A 459 -22.53 7.46 -1.68
N PRO A 460 -23.83 7.78 -1.58
CA PRO A 460 -24.29 9.16 -1.40
C PRO A 460 -24.25 9.53 0.09
N TRP A 461 -23.09 9.96 0.61
CA TRP A 461 -23.04 10.51 1.95
C TRP A 461 -23.08 12.04 1.89
N PRO A 462 -23.90 12.72 2.71
CA PRO A 462 -23.95 14.18 2.71
C PRO A 462 -22.57 14.80 2.97
N GLY A 463 -22.08 15.59 2.02
CA GLY A 463 -20.80 16.30 2.13
C GLY A 463 -19.56 15.60 1.54
N GLN A 464 -19.68 14.39 1.01
CA GLN A 464 -18.62 13.79 0.18
C GLN A 464 -18.98 13.97 -1.30
N GLN A 465 -18.08 14.60 -2.05
CA GLN A 465 -18.11 14.48 -3.51
C GLN A 465 -17.78 13.05 -3.90
N PRO A 466 -18.42 12.50 -4.97
CA PRO A 466 -17.99 11.20 -5.51
C PRO A 466 -16.49 11.26 -5.74
N THR A 467 -15.74 10.45 -5.00
CA THR A 467 -14.29 10.37 -5.19
C THR A 467 -14.04 9.84 -6.59
N LEU A 468 -13.26 10.57 -7.39
CA LEU A 468 -12.81 10.12 -8.70
C LEU A 468 -12.19 8.72 -8.53
N GLY A 469 -12.80 7.71 -9.18
CA GLY A 469 -12.28 6.34 -9.16
C GLY A 469 -13.08 5.30 -8.38
N CYS A 470 -14.24 5.62 -7.80
CA CYS A 470 -15.12 4.60 -7.22
C CYS A 470 -15.99 3.90 -8.29
N ASN A 471 -16.45 2.67 -8.00
CA ASN A 471 -17.42 1.94 -8.83
C ASN A 471 -18.81 2.54 -8.65
N ASP A 472 -19.39 3.12 -9.69
CA ASP A 472 -20.69 3.79 -9.61
C ASP A 472 -21.79 3.02 -10.33
N LEU A 473 -22.84 2.69 -9.60
CA LEU A 473 -24.15 2.35 -10.15
C LEU A 473 -25.14 3.46 -9.77
N SER A 474 -25.24 4.47 -10.62
CA SER A 474 -26.17 5.56 -10.42
C SER A 474 -27.58 5.17 -10.89
N VAL A 475 -28.54 5.19 -9.98
CA VAL A 475 -29.97 5.00 -10.25
C VAL A 475 -30.69 6.28 -9.85
N LEU A 476 -31.34 6.94 -10.80
CA LEU A 476 -32.02 8.24 -10.60
C LEU A 476 -31.08 9.34 -10.05
N GLY A 477 -29.80 9.31 -10.43
CA GLY A 477 -28.81 10.28 -9.94
C GLY A 477 -28.28 10.01 -8.53
N LEU A 478 -28.62 8.88 -7.92
CA LEU A 478 -28.12 8.44 -6.62
C LEU A 478 -27.17 7.26 -6.81
N SER A 479 -25.94 7.39 -6.33
CA SER A 479 -24.97 6.28 -6.32
C SER A 479 -25.33 5.26 -5.25
N ILE A 480 -25.47 4.00 -5.63
CA ILE A 480 -25.89 2.92 -4.72
C ILE A 480 -24.78 1.88 -4.63
N PRO A 481 -24.23 1.58 -3.43
CA PRO A 481 -23.23 0.54 -3.22
C PRO A 481 -23.88 -0.85 -3.24
N VAL A 482 -24.24 -1.33 -4.42
CA VAL A 482 -25.09 -2.54 -4.59
C VAL A 482 -24.38 -3.80 -4.12
N LEU A 483 -23.08 -3.95 -4.41
CA LEU A 483 -22.31 -5.13 -3.99
C LEU A 483 -22.22 -5.22 -2.47
N VAL A 484 -22.01 -4.08 -1.79
CA VAL A 484 -21.98 -3.99 -0.32
C VAL A 484 -23.35 -4.30 0.28
N ILE A 485 -24.45 -3.80 -0.34
CA ILE A 485 -25.82 -4.09 0.10
C ILE A 485 -26.13 -5.59 -0.07
N LEU A 486 -25.77 -6.19 -1.21
CA LEU A 486 -25.93 -7.62 -1.44
C LEU A 486 -25.14 -8.46 -0.44
N MET A 487 -23.91 -8.04 -0.11
CA MET A 487 -23.09 -8.68 0.90
C MET A 487 -23.75 -8.60 2.28
N GLY A 488 -24.26 -7.42 2.70
CA GLY A 488 -24.98 -7.24 3.95
C GLY A 488 -26.26 -8.08 4.01
N ALA A 489 -27.05 -8.10 2.94
CA ALA A 489 -28.24 -8.94 2.82
C ALA A 489 -27.92 -10.44 2.91
N SER A 490 -26.81 -10.88 2.28
CA SER A 490 -26.32 -12.27 2.38
C SER A 490 -25.90 -12.63 3.80
N MET A 491 -25.31 -11.69 4.57
CA MET A 491 -24.98 -11.89 5.98
C MET A 491 -26.23 -12.06 6.83
N LEU A 492 -27.25 -11.21 6.63
CA LEU A 492 -28.54 -11.34 7.33
C LEU A 492 -29.21 -12.69 7.03
N LEU A 493 -29.22 -13.11 5.75
CA LEU A 493 -29.78 -14.39 5.35
C LEU A 493 -29.00 -15.56 5.96
N GLN A 494 -27.68 -15.51 5.94
CA GLN A 494 -26.84 -16.52 6.58
C GLN A 494 -27.09 -16.61 8.08
N GLN A 495 -27.22 -15.47 8.77
CA GLN A 495 -27.50 -15.40 10.20
C GLN A 495 -28.90 -15.98 10.53
N TRP A 496 -29.88 -15.70 9.68
CA TRP A 496 -31.24 -16.24 9.83
C TRP A 496 -31.30 -17.76 9.65
N LEU A 497 -30.50 -18.31 8.73
CA LEU A 497 -30.39 -19.75 8.48
C LEU A 497 -29.51 -20.46 9.52
N SER A 498 -28.70 -19.74 10.27
CA SER A 498 -27.81 -20.32 11.28
C SER A 498 -28.57 -20.76 12.51
N PRO A 499 -28.31 -21.95 13.05
CA PRO A 499 -28.99 -22.42 14.26
C PRO A 499 -28.66 -21.52 15.45
N SER A 500 -29.66 -21.23 16.27
CA SER A 500 -29.48 -20.45 17.49
C SER A 500 -28.54 -21.18 18.47
N THR A 501 -27.54 -20.46 18.96
CA THR A 501 -26.44 -21.02 19.78
C THR A 501 -26.72 -20.99 21.29
N GLY A 502 -27.98 -20.99 21.71
CA GLY A 502 -28.34 -20.99 23.14
C GLY A 502 -28.02 -19.68 23.89
N MET A 503 -27.77 -18.59 23.18
CA MET A 503 -27.66 -17.24 23.76
C MET A 503 -29.00 -16.71 24.26
N ASP A 504 -28.96 -15.69 25.11
CA ASP A 504 -30.16 -14.96 25.50
C ASP A 504 -30.87 -14.40 24.24
N PRO A 505 -32.24 -14.52 24.12
CA PRO A 505 -32.98 -14.06 22.96
C PRO A 505 -32.73 -12.58 22.61
N ALA A 506 -32.52 -11.73 23.61
CA ALA A 506 -32.22 -10.32 23.41
C ALA A 506 -30.80 -10.13 22.80
N GLN A 507 -29.82 -10.87 23.30
CA GLN A 507 -28.44 -10.87 22.79
C GLN A 507 -28.39 -11.47 21.38
N GLN A 508 -29.16 -12.51 21.12
CA GLN A 508 -29.25 -13.13 19.80
C GLN A 508 -29.83 -12.15 18.76
N ARG A 509 -30.94 -11.42 19.09
CA ARG A 509 -31.51 -10.41 18.20
C ARG A 509 -30.52 -9.26 17.93
N MET A 510 -29.83 -8.80 18.96
CA MET A 510 -28.81 -7.76 18.82
C MET A 510 -27.69 -8.20 17.89
N MET A 511 -27.15 -9.41 18.06
CA MET A 511 -26.14 -9.96 17.15
C MET A 511 -26.66 -10.19 15.73
N MET A 512 -27.93 -10.61 15.59
CA MET A 512 -28.53 -10.91 14.29
C MET A 512 -28.65 -9.68 13.39
N VAL A 513 -28.91 -8.50 13.96
CA VAL A 513 -29.12 -7.26 13.20
C VAL A 513 -27.90 -6.34 13.27
N LEU A 514 -27.37 -6.10 14.48
CA LEU A 514 -26.30 -5.12 14.67
C LEU A 514 -25.02 -5.53 13.95
N MET A 515 -24.64 -6.80 14.02
CA MET A 515 -23.39 -7.27 13.40
C MET A 515 -23.39 -7.14 11.86
N PRO A 516 -24.40 -7.63 11.12
CA PRO A 516 -24.47 -7.43 9.67
C PRO A 516 -24.50 -5.95 9.27
N VAL A 517 -25.26 -5.11 10.00
CA VAL A 517 -25.33 -3.67 9.72
C VAL A 517 -23.97 -3.01 9.95
N MET A 518 -23.32 -3.30 11.09
CA MET A 518 -21.98 -2.77 11.39
C MET A 518 -20.95 -3.18 10.31
N PHE A 519 -20.94 -4.46 9.91
CA PHE A 519 -20.07 -4.94 8.85
C PHE A 519 -20.38 -4.28 7.51
N THR A 520 -21.66 -4.14 7.14
CA THR A 520 -22.06 -3.48 5.91
C THR A 520 -21.52 -2.04 5.85
N VAL A 521 -21.69 -1.27 6.94
CA VAL A 521 -21.15 0.10 7.03
C VAL A 521 -19.62 0.12 6.96
N MET A 522 -18.97 -0.84 7.61
CA MET A 522 -17.50 -0.96 7.57
C MET A 522 -17.00 -1.25 6.14
N PHE A 523 -17.67 -2.16 5.42
CA PHE A 523 -17.25 -2.62 4.10
C PHE A 523 -17.49 -1.62 2.96
N VAL A 524 -18.23 -0.54 3.20
CA VAL A 524 -18.45 0.53 2.20
C VAL A 524 -17.11 1.11 1.68
N ASN A 525 -16.10 1.20 2.55
CA ASN A 525 -14.78 1.74 2.20
C ASN A 525 -13.76 0.67 1.75
N PHE A 526 -14.20 -0.57 1.57
CA PHE A 526 -13.29 -1.64 1.15
C PHE A 526 -13.31 -1.84 -0.37
N PRO A 527 -12.19 -2.30 -0.97
CA PRO A 527 -12.14 -2.64 -2.38
C PRO A 527 -13.23 -3.62 -2.79
N SER A 528 -13.85 -3.39 -3.96
CA SER A 528 -14.95 -4.22 -4.46
C SER A 528 -14.58 -5.69 -4.62
N GLY A 529 -13.32 -6.00 -4.94
CA GLY A 529 -12.81 -7.37 -4.98
C GLY A 529 -12.92 -8.11 -3.64
N LEU A 530 -12.67 -7.41 -2.52
CA LEU A 530 -12.82 -7.99 -1.18
C LEU A 530 -14.30 -8.18 -0.79
N VAL A 531 -15.14 -7.21 -1.15
CA VAL A 531 -16.61 -7.30 -0.94
C VAL A 531 -17.17 -8.48 -1.74
N LEU A 532 -16.72 -8.66 -2.99
CA LEU A 532 -17.07 -9.79 -3.84
C LEU A 532 -16.68 -11.13 -3.20
N TYR A 533 -15.44 -11.25 -2.70
CA TYR A 533 -14.99 -12.43 -1.97
C TYR A 533 -15.94 -12.74 -0.79
N TRP A 534 -16.28 -11.72 0.02
CA TRP A 534 -17.14 -11.93 1.19
C TRP A 534 -18.56 -12.35 0.80
N LEU A 535 -19.14 -11.71 -0.22
CA LEU A 535 -20.44 -12.07 -0.78
C LEU A 535 -20.47 -13.54 -1.22
N VAL A 536 -19.50 -13.94 -2.05
CA VAL A 536 -19.40 -15.32 -2.56
C VAL A 536 -19.20 -16.32 -1.44
N ASN A 537 -18.34 -16.01 -0.47
CA ASN A 537 -18.13 -16.85 0.72
C ASN A 537 -19.43 -17.06 1.53
N ASN A 538 -20.24 -16.00 1.70
CA ASN A 538 -21.54 -16.08 2.36
C ASN A 538 -22.52 -16.97 1.57
N LEU A 539 -22.62 -16.75 0.25
CA LEU A 539 -23.49 -17.55 -0.64
C LEU A 539 -23.13 -19.03 -0.61
N LEU A 540 -21.85 -19.35 -0.66
CA LEU A 540 -21.35 -20.74 -0.56
C LEU A 540 -21.67 -21.34 0.82
N THR A 541 -21.59 -20.54 1.89
CA THR A 541 -21.94 -20.98 3.24
C THR A 541 -23.45 -21.27 3.36
N ILE A 542 -24.29 -20.39 2.82
CA ILE A 542 -25.75 -20.55 2.74
C ILE A 542 -26.10 -21.82 1.97
N GLY A 543 -25.49 -22.03 0.80
CA GLY A 543 -25.68 -23.23 -0.01
C GLY A 543 -25.29 -24.50 0.75
N LEU A 544 -24.16 -24.49 1.45
CA LEU A 544 -23.70 -25.62 2.25
C LEU A 544 -24.64 -25.90 3.43
N GLN A 545 -25.11 -24.86 4.12
CA GLN A 545 -26.08 -25.00 5.22
C GLN A 545 -27.40 -25.58 4.72
N TRP A 546 -27.92 -25.09 3.60
CA TRP A 546 -29.16 -25.59 2.99
C TRP A 546 -29.04 -27.08 2.59
N TRP A 547 -27.92 -27.43 1.91
CA TRP A 547 -27.67 -28.82 1.52
C TRP A 547 -27.57 -29.76 2.71
N THR A 548 -26.80 -29.37 3.74
CA THR A 548 -26.63 -30.19 4.94
C THR A 548 -27.92 -30.27 5.80
N ASN A 549 -28.79 -29.27 5.74
CA ASN A 549 -30.09 -29.32 6.39
C ASN A 549 -31.05 -30.28 5.69
N ARG A 550 -31.04 -30.31 4.33
CA ARG A 550 -31.84 -31.28 3.55
C ARG A 550 -31.35 -32.73 3.69
N ALA A 551 -30.07 -32.95 3.69
CA ALA A 551 -29.50 -34.30 3.77
C ALA A 551 -29.77 -34.98 5.15
N ASN A 552 -30.21 -34.23 6.15
CA ASN A 552 -30.46 -34.74 7.51
C ASN A 552 -31.91 -34.50 8.01
N ALA A 553 -32.80 -33.95 7.15
CA ALA A 553 -34.24 -33.94 7.33
C ALA A 553 -34.86 -35.22 6.75
#